data_cdfc26ee3412c547a07abe20154331dd
#
_entry.id   cdfc26ee3412c547a07abe20154331dd
#
_cell.length_a   1.000
_cell.length_b   1.000
_cell.length_c   1.000
_cell.angle_alpha   90.00
_cell.angle_beta   90.00
_cell.angle_gamma   90.00
#
_symmetry.space_group_name_H-M   'P 1'
#
loop_
_entity.id
_entity.type
_entity.pdbx_description
1 polymer ?
#
loop_
_entity_poly.entity_id
_entity_poly.type
_entity_poly.pdbx_seq_one_letter_code
_entity_poly.pdbx_strand_id
1 'polypeptide(L)'
;THKHIDHLTGIIDHLTGIIWMIRVICQNMNSGKYEGEVTIYGHAEVISLLHNLAEQLLPKKQTRFIGDRLHLICVSDAETRTINDRNVTFFDIGSTKAKQFGFSMELSSGKKLVYCGDEPYNDCEKPYAKGCEWLLHEAFCLYSERDLFNPYEKHHSTVKDACELAQKLHVPNLVLYHTEDKNIQNRKELYSAEGESYFSGNLYIPNDLESIEIV
;
A
#
# COMPACT_ATOMS: atom_id res chain seq x y z
N THR A 1 -3.58 1.77 -3.11
CA THR A 1 -4.74 1.79 -2.20
C THR A 1 -6.03 1.90 -2.99
N HIS A 2 -7.15 1.43 -2.43
CA HIS A 2 -8.45 1.38 -3.07
C HIS A 2 -9.58 1.73 -2.06
N LYS A 3 -10.84 1.73 -2.51
CA LYS A 3 -11.98 2.23 -1.73
C LYS A 3 -12.69 1.18 -0.87
N HIS A 4 -12.16 -0.01 -0.69
CA HIS A 4 -12.75 -0.98 0.22
C HIS A 4 -12.74 -0.44 1.65
N ILE A 5 -13.76 -0.78 2.42
CA ILE A 5 -14.01 -0.18 3.72
C ILE A 5 -12.90 -0.48 4.73
N ASP A 6 -12.31 -1.65 4.67
CA ASP A 6 -11.17 -2.10 5.47
C ASP A 6 -9.89 -1.30 5.20
N HIS A 7 -9.73 -0.75 3.98
CA HIS A 7 -8.60 0.09 3.61
C HIS A 7 -8.85 1.61 3.74
N LEU A 8 -10.10 1.99 3.88
CA LEU A 8 -10.50 3.39 4.08
C LEU A 8 -10.89 3.68 5.51
N THR A 9 -11.23 2.65 6.27
CA THR A 9 -11.80 2.78 7.62
C THR A 9 -10.87 2.32 8.74
N GLY A 10 -9.62 2.01 8.50
CA GLY A 10 -8.61 1.66 9.52
C GLY A 10 -9.08 0.81 10.63
N ILE A 11 -9.02 -0.19 11.01
CA ILE A 11 -9.36 -1.12 12.09
C ILE A 11 -10.84 -1.20 12.49
N ILE A 12 -11.61 -0.38 12.37
CA ILE A 12 -13.00 -0.12 12.27
C ILE A 12 -13.08 0.97 11.26
N ASP A 13 -11.86 1.36 10.65
CA ASP A 13 -11.86 2.72 10.44
C ASP A 13 -10.75 3.29 9.61
N HIS A 14 -10.37 2.64 8.47
CA HIS A 14 -9.39 3.23 7.58
C HIS A 14 -9.92 4.50 6.93
N LEU A 15 -11.20 4.56 6.64
CA LEU A 15 -11.84 5.78 6.19
C LEU A 15 -11.72 6.86 7.26
N THR A 16 -12.05 6.52 8.50
CA THR A 16 -11.90 7.41 9.64
C THR A 16 -10.43 7.75 9.85
N GLY A 17 -9.51 6.81 9.66
CA GLY A 17 -8.06 7.02 9.76
C GLY A 17 -7.54 8.06 8.77
N ILE A 18 -7.88 7.95 7.49
CA ILE A 18 -7.45 8.92 6.46
C ILE A 18 -8.12 10.27 6.67
N ILE A 19 -9.42 10.31 6.95
CA ILE A 19 -10.12 11.58 7.24
C ILE A 19 -9.61 12.20 8.53
N TRP A 20 -9.29 11.39 9.55
CA TRP A 20 -8.66 11.88 10.77
C TRP A 20 -7.27 12.45 10.50
N MET A 21 -6.46 11.80 9.69
CA MET A 21 -5.16 12.31 9.26
C MET A 21 -5.30 13.65 8.55
N ILE A 22 -6.21 13.78 7.57
CA ILE A 22 -6.52 15.04 6.88
C ILE A 22 -6.93 16.10 7.90
N ARG A 23 -7.82 15.76 8.84
CA ARG A 23 -8.25 16.67 9.91
C ARG A 23 -7.07 17.17 10.74
N VAL A 24 -6.21 16.28 11.22
CA VAL A 24 -5.06 16.63 12.06
C VAL A 24 -4.06 17.51 11.32
N ILE A 25 -3.75 17.16 10.07
CA ILE A 25 -2.88 17.98 9.20
C ILE A 25 -3.45 19.38 9.05
N CYS A 26 -4.71 19.50 8.62
CA CYS A 26 -5.36 20.80 8.44
C CYS A 26 -5.52 21.58 9.75
N GLN A 27 -5.70 20.91 10.87
CA GLN A 27 -5.74 21.54 12.19
C GLN A 27 -4.38 22.13 12.57
N ASN A 28 -3.29 21.42 12.31
CA ASN A 28 -1.93 21.90 12.55
C ASN A 28 -1.58 23.05 11.60
N MET A 29 -1.98 22.99 10.34
CA MET A 29 -1.86 24.12 9.40
C MET A 29 -2.61 25.35 9.90
N ASN A 30 -3.85 25.16 10.41
CA ASN A 30 -4.68 26.26 10.92
C ASN A 30 -4.10 26.91 12.19
N SER A 31 -3.40 26.15 13.01
CA SER A 31 -2.78 26.65 14.26
C SER A 31 -1.34 27.13 14.08
N GLY A 32 -0.80 27.13 12.86
CA GLY A 32 0.58 27.50 12.57
C GLY A 32 1.64 26.49 13.07
N LYS A 33 1.21 25.29 13.48
CA LYS A 33 2.13 24.24 13.93
C LYS A 33 2.74 23.42 12.79
N TYR A 34 2.20 23.55 11.59
CA TYR A 34 2.71 22.91 10.37
C TYR A 34 2.66 23.94 9.22
N GLU A 35 3.81 24.27 8.67
CA GLU A 35 3.95 25.30 7.62
C GLU A 35 4.13 24.69 6.21
N GLY A 36 4.41 23.39 6.10
CA GLY A 36 4.59 22.69 4.85
C GLY A 36 3.31 22.43 4.05
N GLU A 37 3.47 21.80 2.91
CA GLU A 37 2.41 21.27 2.07
C GLU A 37 2.34 19.75 2.21
N VAL A 38 1.18 19.17 1.95
CA VAL A 38 0.96 17.72 1.92
C VAL A 38 0.25 17.34 0.64
N THR A 39 0.72 16.31 -0.04
CA THR A 39 0.07 15.79 -1.23
C THR A 39 -0.34 14.33 -1.02
N ILE A 40 -1.59 14.03 -1.36
CA ILE A 40 -2.15 12.68 -1.37
C ILE A 40 -2.44 12.32 -2.83
N TYR A 41 -1.82 11.26 -3.31
CA TYR A 41 -2.03 10.74 -4.65
C TYR A 41 -2.96 9.53 -4.64
N GLY A 42 -3.84 9.43 -5.62
CA GLY A 42 -4.73 8.29 -5.78
C GLY A 42 -5.45 8.32 -7.13
N HIS A 43 -6.09 7.21 -7.50
CA HIS A 43 -6.94 7.22 -8.69
C HIS A 43 -8.23 8.03 -8.46
N ALA A 44 -8.92 8.39 -9.53
CA ALA A 44 -10.03 9.35 -9.51
C ALA A 44 -11.12 9.01 -8.48
N GLU A 45 -11.48 7.74 -8.33
CA GLU A 45 -12.55 7.34 -7.40
C GLU A 45 -12.16 7.59 -5.93
N VAL A 46 -10.92 7.24 -5.54
CA VAL A 46 -10.41 7.46 -4.18
C VAL A 46 -10.28 8.95 -3.88
N ILE A 47 -9.72 9.73 -4.79
CA ILE A 47 -9.56 11.18 -4.62
C ILE A 47 -10.92 11.88 -4.50
N SER A 48 -11.88 11.51 -5.36
CA SER A 48 -13.25 12.04 -5.28
C SER A 48 -13.92 11.69 -3.95
N LEU A 49 -13.77 10.45 -3.49
CA LEU A 49 -14.33 9.99 -2.21
C LEU A 49 -13.73 10.77 -1.03
N LEU A 50 -12.40 10.90 -0.98
CA LEU A 50 -11.70 11.63 0.09
C LEU A 50 -12.11 13.10 0.11
N HIS A 51 -12.20 13.73 -1.05
CA HIS A 51 -12.65 15.12 -1.15
C HIS A 51 -14.07 15.30 -0.62
N ASN A 52 -15.01 14.47 -1.08
CA ASN A 52 -16.41 14.53 -0.66
C ASN A 52 -16.57 14.29 0.84
N LEU A 53 -15.88 13.31 1.39
CA LEU A 53 -15.93 13.02 2.82
C LEU A 53 -15.32 14.14 3.66
N ALA A 54 -14.19 14.70 3.23
CA ALA A 54 -13.59 15.83 3.92
C ALA A 54 -14.54 17.03 3.94
N GLU A 55 -15.15 17.38 2.80
CA GLU A 55 -16.10 18.50 2.71
C GLU A 55 -17.36 18.29 3.57
N GLN A 56 -17.84 17.05 3.71
CA GLN A 56 -19.04 16.75 4.50
C GLN A 56 -18.78 16.60 6.00
N LEU A 57 -17.61 16.09 6.39
CA LEU A 57 -17.33 15.72 7.77
C LEU A 57 -16.47 16.73 8.52
N LEU A 58 -15.67 17.54 7.80
CA LEU A 58 -14.75 18.46 8.43
C LEU A 58 -15.25 19.91 8.36
N PRO A 59 -14.99 20.72 9.41
CA PRO A 59 -15.39 22.14 9.40
C PRO A 59 -14.60 22.95 8.37
N LYS A 60 -15.21 24.01 7.83
CA LYS A 60 -14.63 24.90 6.81
C LYS A 60 -13.25 25.45 7.15
N LYS A 61 -12.96 25.70 8.43
CA LYS A 61 -11.63 26.16 8.89
C LYS A 61 -10.51 25.12 8.63
N GLN A 62 -10.88 23.85 8.37
CA GLN A 62 -9.96 22.78 8.02
C GLN A 62 -9.99 22.51 6.51
N THR A 63 -11.17 22.37 5.90
CA THR A 63 -11.26 22.04 4.46
C THR A 63 -10.76 23.17 3.56
N ARG A 64 -10.64 24.42 4.06
CA ARG A 64 -10.05 25.53 3.30
C ARG A 64 -8.62 25.28 2.80
N PHE A 65 -7.90 24.35 3.45
CA PHE A 65 -6.54 23.99 3.02
C PHE A 65 -6.51 22.98 1.87
N ILE A 66 -7.65 22.35 1.54
CA ILE A 66 -7.74 21.46 0.38
C ILE A 66 -7.67 22.31 -0.90
N GLY A 67 -6.68 22.00 -1.74
CA GLY A 67 -6.36 22.77 -2.94
C GLY A 67 -5.42 23.97 -2.71
N ASP A 68 -5.15 24.32 -1.45
CA ASP A 68 -4.18 25.34 -1.06
C ASP A 68 -2.85 24.69 -0.61
N ARG A 69 -2.84 24.07 0.56
CA ARG A 69 -1.67 23.43 1.16
C ARG A 69 -1.83 21.92 1.35
N LEU A 70 -3.04 21.40 1.26
CA LEU A 70 -3.34 19.97 1.17
C LEU A 70 -3.85 19.66 -0.23
N HIS A 71 -3.06 18.92 -1.01
CA HIS A 71 -3.36 18.58 -2.39
C HIS A 71 -3.86 17.16 -2.50
N LEU A 72 -5.06 16.98 -3.05
CA LEU A 72 -5.63 15.69 -3.41
C LEU A 72 -5.46 15.53 -4.93
N ILE A 73 -4.45 14.76 -5.34
CA ILE A 73 -4.02 14.67 -6.74
C ILE A 73 -4.47 13.34 -7.35
N CYS A 74 -5.27 13.46 -8.41
CA CYS A 74 -5.63 12.31 -9.22
C CYS A 74 -4.46 11.89 -10.11
N VAL A 75 -4.17 10.59 -10.14
CA VAL A 75 -3.21 9.98 -11.05
C VAL A 75 -3.89 8.95 -11.93
N SER A 76 -3.36 8.80 -13.15
CA SER A 76 -3.83 7.85 -14.15
C SER A 76 -2.95 6.60 -14.18
N ASP A 77 -3.43 5.55 -14.85
CA ASP A 77 -2.64 4.36 -15.13
C ASP A 77 -1.38 4.72 -15.94
N ALA A 78 -0.26 4.10 -15.58
CA ALA A 78 1.08 4.35 -16.14
C ALA A 78 1.60 5.79 -16.00
N GLU A 79 0.94 6.63 -15.19
CA GLU A 79 1.39 8.00 -14.96
C GLU A 79 2.61 8.04 -14.04
N THR A 80 3.65 8.79 -14.47
CA THR A 80 4.86 9.02 -13.65
C THR A 80 4.86 10.44 -13.10
N ARG A 81 5.18 10.56 -11.82
CA ARG A 81 5.39 11.83 -11.09
C ARG A 81 6.73 11.84 -10.39
N THR A 82 7.34 13.00 -10.30
CA THR A 82 8.48 13.19 -9.41
C THR A 82 7.97 13.56 -8.01
N ILE A 83 8.26 12.71 -7.03
CA ILE A 83 7.84 12.86 -5.63
C ILE A 83 9.09 12.76 -4.76
N ASN A 84 9.41 13.82 -4.01
CA ASN A 84 10.61 13.89 -3.17
C ASN A 84 11.89 13.46 -3.94
N ASP A 85 12.10 14.04 -5.13
CA ASP A 85 13.23 13.80 -6.03
C ASP A 85 13.33 12.34 -6.56
N ARG A 86 12.24 11.57 -6.48
CA ARG A 86 12.16 10.20 -7.01
C ARG A 86 11.05 10.10 -8.04
N ASN A 87 11.29 9.36 -9.11
CA ASN A 87 10.26 9.03 -10.09
C ASN A 87 9.38 7.92 -9.51
N VAL A 88 8.07 8.18 -9.44
CA VAL A 88 7.05 7.25 -9.01
C VAL A 88 6.06 7.06 -10.14
N THR A 89 5.95 5.83 -10.65
CA THR A 89 4.98 5.46 -11.68
C THR A 89 3.83 4.71 -11.02
N PHE A 90 2.62 5.22 -11.18
CA PHE A 90 1.39 4.59 -10.69
C PHE A 90 0.84 3.67 -11.78
N PHE A 91 0.33 2.51 -11.40
CA PHE A 91 -0.25 1.57 -12.36
C PHE A 91 -1.50 0.90 -11.79
N ASP A 92 -2.46 0.60 -12.66
CA ASP A 92 -3.65 -0.18 -12.32
C ASP A 92 -3.26 -1.65 -12.20
N ILE A 93 -3.59 -2.28 -11.07
CA ILE A 93 -3.28 -3.70 -10.84
C ILE A 93 -4.28 -4.65 -11.51
N GLY A 94 -5.31 -4.12 -12.17
CA GLY A 94 -6.34 -4.91 -12.83
C GLY A 94 -7.30 -5.61 -11.87
N SER A 95 -7.52 -5.03 -10.69
CA SER A 95 -8.43 -5.59 -9.68
C SER A 95 -9.83 -5.84 -10.23
N THR A 96 -10.40 -6.99 -9.89
CA THR A 96 -11.77 -7.37 -10.26
C THR A 96 -12.83 -6.95 -9.25
N LYS A 97 -12.42 -6.55 -8.04
CA LYS A 97 -13.33 -6.12 -6.96
C LYS A 97 -13.59 -4.61 -6.99
N ALA A 98 -12.53 -3.84 -6.85
CA ALA A 98 -12.56 -2.39 -6.87
C ALA A 98 -11.25 -1.87 -7.46
N LYS A 99 -11.31 -0.77 -8.21
CA LYS A 99 -10.13 -0.19 -8.82
C LYS A 99 -9.04 0.05 -7.80
N GLN A 100 -7.85 -0.48 -8.05
CA GLN A 100 -6.68 -0.34 -7.20
C GLN A 100 -5.46 0.05 -8.03
N PHE A 101 -4.58 0.85 -7.43
CA PHE A 101 -3.29 1.18 -8.02
C PHE A 101 -2.15 0.65 -7.14
N GLY A 102 -1.19 0.04 -7.80
CA GLY A 102 0.17 -0.14 -7.31
C GLY A 102 1.04 1.06 -7.68
N PHE A 103 2.29 1.02 -7.29
CA PHE A 103 3.29 1.98 -7.75
C PHE A 103 4.69 1.36 -7.84
N SER A 104 5.50 1.90 -8.76
CA SER A 104 6.93 1.63 -8.89
C SER A 104 7.69 2.91 -8.60
N MET A 105 8.63 2.88 -7.66
CA MET A 105 9.47 4.02 -7.28
C MET A 105 10.94 3.74 -7.61
N GLU A 106 11.59 4.68 -8.29
CA GLU A 106 13.03 4.62 -8.51
C GLU A 106 13.79 4.96 -7.24
N LEU A 107 14.72 4.08 -6.86
CA LEU A 107 15.62 4.27 -5.73
C LEU A 107 16.86 5.07 -6.15
N SER A 108 17.59 5.62 -5.18
CA SER A 108 18.84 6.37 -5.43
C SER A 108 19.89 5.53 -6.14
N SER A 109 19.83 4.22 -6.02
CA SER A 109 20.69 3.25 -6.71
C SER A 109 20.34 3.04 -8.20
N GLY A 110 19.26 3.65 -8.70
CA GLY A 110 18.71 3.39 -10.04
C GLY A 110 17.89 2.10 -10.13
N LYS A 111 17.73 1.37 -9.03
CA LYS A 111 16.88 0.20 -8.92
C LYS A 111 15.45 0.60 -8.55
N LYS A 112 14.54 -0.36 -8.45
CA LYS A 112 13.13 -0.07 -8.22
C LYS A 112 12.59 -0.75 -6.96
N LEU A 113 11.72 -0.04 -6.26
CA LEU A 113 10.78 -0.58 -5.29
C LEU A 113 9.40 -0.63 -5.93
N VAL A 114 8.70 -1.75 -5.80
CA VAL A 114 7.35 -1.93 -6.36
C VAL A 114 6.38 -2.37 -5.27
N TYR A 115 5.24 -1.68 -5.20
CA TYR A 115 4.10 -2.00 -4.35
C TYR A 115 2.95 -2.53 -5.22
N CYS A 116 2.50 -3.74 -4.99
CA CYS A 116 1.56 -4.48 -5.84
C CYS A 116 0.08 -4.38 -5.43
N GLY A 117 -0.28 -3.47 -4.53
CA GLY A 117 -1.69 -3.34 -4.10
C GLY A 117 -2.09 -4.39 -3.07
N ASP A 118 -3.38 -4.76 -3.04
CA ASP A 118 -3.99 -5.59 -2.00
C ASP A 118 -4.81 -6.75 -2.61
N GLU A 119 -4.30 -7.34 -3.64
CA GLU A 119 -4.82 -8.53 -4.30
C GLU A 119 -3.67 -9.41 -4.80
N PRO A 120 -3.92 -10.67 -5.19
CA PRO A 120 -2.94 -11.50 -5.85
C PRO A 120 -2.38 -10.82 -7.10
N TYR A 121 -1.07 -11.01 -7.32
CA TYR A 121 -0.38 -10.46 -8.47
C TYR A 121 -1.08 -10.76 -9.79
N ASN A 122 -1.16 -9.74 -10.65
CA ASN A 122 -1.72 -9.81 -11.99
C ASN A 122 -0.62 -9.59 -13.04
N ASP A 123 -0.75 -10.21 -14.21
CA ASP A 123 0.23 -10.09 -15.31
C ASP A 123 0.42 -8.65 -15.81
N CYS A 124 -0.56 -7.77 -15.63
CA CYS A 124 -0.42 -6.33 -15.95
C CYS A 124 0.64 -5.61 -15.09
N GLU A 125 0.99 -6.15 -13.92
CA GLU A 125 2.03 -5.61 -13.03
C GLU A 125 3.45 -6.01 -13.46
N LYS A 126 3.57 -7.02 -14.32
CA LYS A 126 4.87 -7.58 -14.75
C LYS A 126 5.87 -6.56 -15.29
N PRO A 127 5.48 -5.55 -16.09
CA PRO A 127 6.41 -4.54 -16.59
C PRO A 127 7.08 -3.73 -15.47
N TYR A 128 6.44 -3.62 -14.31
CA TYR A 128 6.91 -2.88 -13.16
C TYR A 128 7.69 -3.78 -12.18
N ALA A 129 7.14 -4.95 -11.86
CA ALA A 129 7.64 -5.83 -10.81
C ALA A 129 8.82 -6.72 -11.22
N LYS A 130 8.95 -7.08 -12.50
CA LYS A 130 10.02 -7.97 -12.95
C LYS A 130 11.40 -7.36 -12.70
N GLY A 131 12.21 -8.04 -11.88
CA GLY A 131 13.59 -7.62 -11.59
C GLY A 131 13.67 -6.35 -10.74
N CYS A 132 12.62 -5.96 -10.02
CA CYS A 132 12.71 -4.89 -9.04
C CYS A 132 13.63 -5.32 -7.90
N GLU A 133 14.21 -4.35 -7.20
CA GLU A 133 15.06 -4.61 -6.03
C GLU A 133 14.23 -4.92 -4.77
N TRP A 134 13.11 -4.26 -4.64
CA TRP A 134 12.17 -4.44 -3.53
C TRP A 134 10.77 -4.68 -4.06
N LEU A 135 10.17 -5.79 -3.66
CA LEU A 135 8.76 -6.10 -3.92
C LEU A 135 7.98 -6.03 -2.61
N LEU A 136 6.96 -5.22 -2.57
CA LEU A 136 5.98 -5.18 -1.49
C LEU A 136 4.72 -5.87 -1.99
N HIS A 137 4.36 -7.02 -1.38
CA HIS A 137 3.23 -7.84 -1.81
C HIS A 137 2.37 -8.26 -0.61
N GLU A 138 1.07 -8.36 -0.81
CA GLU A 138 0.18 -8.88 0.22
C GLU A 138 0.40 -10.38 0.45
N ALA A 139 0.20 -10.82 1.69
CA ALA A 139 0.23 -12.23 2.07
C ALA A 139 -0.72 -12.44 3.25
N PHE A 140 -1.99 -12.66 2.94
CA PHE A 140 -3.06 -12.63 3.93
C PHE A 140 -2.87 -13.66 5.05
N CYS A 141 -2.45 -14.90 4.73
CA CYS A 141 -2.23 -15.95 5.73
C CYS A 141 -1.13 -16.92 5.30
N LEU A 142 -0.74 -17.79 6.22
CA LEU A 142 0.07 -18.96 5.90
C LEU A 142 -0.65 -19.88 4.92
N TYR A 143 0.07 -20.46 3.97
CA TYR A 143 -0.48 -21.50 3.09
C TYR A 143 -0.96 -22.73 3.87
N SER A 144 -0.27 -23.07 4.96
CA SER A 144 -0.67 -24.14 5.88
C SER A 144 -2.03 -23.88 6.57
N GLU A 145 -2.47 -22.64 6.67
CA GLU A 145 -3.75 -22.22 7.26
C GLU A 145 -4.80 -21.79 6.22
N ARG A 146 -4.56 -22.00 4.91
CA ARG A 146 -5.45 -21.54 3.83
C ARG A 146 -6.89 -22.06 3.97
N ASP A 147 -7.07 -23.29 4.48
CA ASP A 147 -8.40 -23.88 4.64
C ASP A 147 -9.19 -23.23 5.79
N LEU A 148 -8.50 -22.58 6.73
CA LEU A 148 -9.10 -21.80 7.82
C LEU A 148 -9.51 -20.40 7.36
N PHE A 149 -8.66 -19.75 6.58
CA PHE A 149 -8.84 -18.34 6.21
C PHE A 149 -9.49 -18.13 4.85
N ASN A 150 -9.52 -19.15 3.98
CA ASN A 150 -10.06 -19.11 2.61
C ASN A 150 -9.54 -17.90 1.81
N PRO A 151 -8.19 -17.70 1.69
CA PRO A 151 -7.62 -16.51 1.06
C PRO A 151 -8.06 -16.38 -0.40
N TYR A 152 -8.10 -17.45 -1.14
CA TYR A 152 -8.41 -17.44 -2.57
C TYR A 152 -9.86 -17.01 -2.87
N GLU A 153 -10.84 -17.40 -2.03
CA GLU A 153 -12.22 -16.94 -2.13
C GLU A 153 -12.34 -15.44 -1.82
N LYS A 154 -11.44 -14.93 -0.99
CA LYS A 154 -11.35 -13.51 -0.62
C LYS A 154 -10.48 -12.71 -1.59
N HIS A 155 -9.92 -13.34 -2.62
CA HIS A 155 -8.95 -12.77 -3.55
C HIS A 155 -7.69 -12.23 -2.85
N HIS A 156 -7.07 -13.08 -2.05
CA HIS A 156 -5.79 -12.83 -1.40
C HIS A 156 -4.80 -13.96 -1.64
N SER A 157 -3.51 -13.63 -1.55
CA SER A 157 -2.40 -14.58 -1.62
C SER A 157 -2.07 -15.13 -0.23
N THR A 158 -1.40 -16.27 -0.23
CA THR A 158 -0.72 -16.80 0.96
C THR A 158 0.75 -16.39 0.97
N VAL A 159 1.44 -16.65 2.08
CA VAL A 159 2.91 -16.47 2.17
C VAL A 159 3.62 -17.23 1.07
N LYS A 160 3.22 -18.49 0.81
CA LYS A 160 3.78 -19.30 -0.28
C LYS A 160 3.61 -18.63 -1.63
N ASP A 161 2.41 -18.15 -1.97
CA ASP A 161 2.12 -17.54 -3.28
C ASP A 161 3.01 -16.30 -3.51
N ALA A 162 3.11 -15.41 -2.51
CA ALA A 162 3.93 -14.22 -2.57
C ALA A 162 5.43 -14.55 -2.69
N CYS A 163 5.91 -15.56 -1.96
CA CYS A 163 7.29 -16.01 -1.99
C CYS A 163 7.65 -16.68 -3.32
N GLU A 164 6.82 -17.57 -3.85
CA GLU A 164 7.02 -18.20 -5.17
C GLU A 164 7.00 -17.14 -6.30
N LEU A 165 6.13 -16.12 -6.19
CA LEU A 165 6.09 -15.00 -7.12
C LEU A 165 7.42 -14.22 -7.09
N ALA A 166 7.90 -13.82 -5.92
CA ALA A 166 9.15 -13.08 -5.78
C ALA A 166 10.34 -13.87 -6.34
N GLN A 167 10.39 -15.18 -6.06
CA GLN A 167 11.39 -16.09 -6.62
C GLN A 167 11.33 -16.12 -8.16
N LYS A 168 10.14 -16.24 -8.73
CA LYS A 168 9.91 -16.27 -10.20
C LYS A 168 10.27 -14.95 -10.87
N LEU A 169 10.04 -13.83 -10.19
CA LEU A 169 10.35 -12.49 -10.69
C LEU A 169 11.82 -12.10 -10.48
N HIS A 170 12.62 -12.95 -9.80
CA HIS A 170 14.02 -12.71 -9.45
C HIS A 170 14.21 -11.44 -8.59
N VAL A 171 13.33 -11.25 -7.63
CA VAL A 171 13.39 -10.13 -6.68
C VAL A 171 14.32 -10.50 -5.54
N PRO A 172 15.29 -9.68 -5.14
CA PRO A 172 16.15 -9.98 -3.99
C PRO A 172 15.52 -9.70 -2.63
N ASN A 173 14.59 -8.74 -2.52
CA ASN A 173 13.98 -8.32 -1.26
C ASN A 173 12.45 -8.31 -1.36
N LEU A 174 11.81 -9.16 -0.55
CA LEU A 174 10.34 -9.26 -0.46
C LEU A 174 9.86 -8.75 0.89
N VAL A 175 8.91 -7.80 0.88
CA VAL A 175 8.21 -7.34 2.08
C VAL A 175 6.77 -7.82 2.01
N LEU A 176 6.33 -8.57 3.02
CA LEU A 176 4.95 -9.01 3.15
C LEU A 176 4.15 -8.05 4.03
N TYR A 177 2.94 -7.73 3.60
CA TYR A 177 1.98 -6.91 4.35
C TYR A 177 0.57 -7.47 4.18
N HIS A 178 -0.44 -6.81 4.74
CA HIS A 178 -1.85 -7.21 4.72
C HIS A 178 -2.06 -8.65 5.23
N THR A 179 -1.58 -8.89 6.42
CA THR A 179 -1.60 -10.20 7.08
C THR A 179 -2.78 -10.32 8.04
N GLU A 180 -3.26 -11.53 8.29
CA GLU A 180 -4.29 -11.79 9.29
C GLU A 180 -3.80 -11.53 10.73
N ASP A 181 -4.72 -11.36 11.68
CA ASP A 181 -4.41 -10.96 13.06
C ASP A 181 -4.34 -12.12 14.07
N LYS A 182 -4.79 -13.33 13.70
CA LYS A 182 -4.79 -14.47 14.61
C LYS A 182 -3.39 -14.82 15.13
N ASN A 183 -2.41 -14.71 14.25
CA ASN A 183 -1.01 -15.04 14.55
C ASN A 183 -0.15 -13.83 14.90
N ILE A 184 -0.73 -12.68 15.21
CA ILE A 184 -0.03 -11.39 15.38
C ILE A 184 1.20 -11.47 16.29
N GLN A 185 1.16 -12.28 17.36
CA GLN A 185 2.25 -12.43 18.33
C GLN A 185 3.45 -13.20 17.77
N ASN A 186 3.21 -14.17 16.87
CA ASN A 186 4.21 -15.08 16.32
C ASN A 186 4.31 -14.94 14.79
N ARG A 187 3.62 -13.98 14.20
CA ARG A 187 3.49 -13.79 12.75
C ARG A 187 4.84 -13.79 12.05
N LYS A 188 5.78 -12.98 12.55
CA LYS A 188 7.10 -12.83 11.94
C LYS A 188 7.85 -14.17 11.87
N GLU A 189 7.84 -14.94 12.96
CA GLU A 189 8.48 -16.25 13.02
C GLU A 189 7.80 -17.26 12.08
N LEU A 190 6.48 -17.37 12.15
CA LEU A 190 5.71 -18.34 11.36
C LEU A 190 5.79 -18.05 9.85
N TYR A 191 5.63 -16.78 9.45
CA TYR A 191 5.70 -16.38 8.05
C TYR A 191 7.11 -16.51 7.48
N SER A 192 8.15 -16.20 8.27
CA SER A 192 9.55 -16.42 7.87
C SER A 192 9.83 -17.90 7.66
N ALA A 193 9.45 -18.75 8.61
CA ALA A 193 9.67 -20.19 8.53
C ALA A 193 8.98 -20.85 7.32
N GLU A 194 7.74 -20.43 7.00
CA GLU A 194 7.07 -20.92 5.80
C GLU A 194 7.70 -20.34 4.53
N GLY A 195 7.94 -19.01 4.50
CA GLY A 195 8.42 -18.32 3.32
C GLY A 195 9.81 -18.74 2.86
N GLU A 196 10.74 -19.01 3.79
CA GLU A 196 12.09 -19.50 3.50
C GLU A 196 12.11 -20.83 2.72
N SER A 197 11.01 -21.59 2.76
CA SER A 197 10.86 -22.81 1.96
C SER A 197 10.60 -22.52 0.47
N TYR A 198 10.19 -21.31 0.11
CA TYR A 198 9.76 -20.95 -1.24
C TYR A 198 10.54 -19.78 -1.85
N PHE A 199 11.29 -19.03 -1.02
CA PHE A 199 12.02 -17.84 -1.44
C PHE A 199 13.43 -17.83 -0.83
N SER A 200 14.44 -17.65 -1.68
CA SER A 200 15.85 -17.67 -1.28
C SER A 200 16.45 -16.28 -1.06
N GLY A 201 15.67 -15.23 -1.30
CA GLY A 201 16.08 -13.83 -1.07
C GLY A 201 15.81 -13.37 0.37
N ASN A 202 15.89 -12.07 0.58
CA ASN A 202 15.62 -11.46 1.88
C ASN A 202 14.11 -11.28 2.07
N LEU A 203 13.56 -11.95 3.09
CA LEU A 203 12.14 -11.90 3.42
C LEU A 203 11.91 -11.02 4.67
N TYR A 204 11.02 -10.05 4.54
CA TYR A 204 10.67 -9.10 5.60
C TYR A 204 9.18 -9.19 5.94
N ILE A 205 8.88 -9.37 7.20
CA ILE A 205 7.51 -9.38 7.75
C ILE A 205 7.49 -8.33 8.88
N PRO A 206 7.32 -7.04 8.57
CA PRO A 206 7.34 -5.98 9.57
C PRO A 206 6.11 -6.05 10.48
N ASN A 207 6.33 -5.71 11.74
CA ASN A 207 5.23 -5.36 12.64
C ASN A 207 4.77 -3.93 12.35
N ASP A 208 3.60 -3.55 12.87
CA ASP A 208 3.11 -2.19 12.77
C ASP A 208 4.13 -1.21 13.36
N LEU A 209 4.40 -0.12 12.64
CA LEU A 209 5.39 0.91 12.97
C LEU A 209 6.86 0.43 12.95
N GLU A 210 7.15 -0.79 12.54
CA GLU A 210 8.52 -1.24 12.32
C GLU A 210 9.11 -0.54 11.07
N SER A 211 10.36 -0.08 11.16
CA SER A 211 11.06 0.57 10.06
C SER A 211 12.01 -0.40 9.38
N ILE A 212 11.95 -0.43 8.05
CA ILE A 212 12.90 -1.16 7.20
C ILE A 212 13.70 -0.13 6.41
N GLU A 213 15.02 -0.22 6.46
CA GLU A 213 15.90 0.62 5.66
C GLU A 213 15.98 0.07 4.23
N ILE A 214 15.60 0.90 3.27
CA ILE A 214 15.63 0.57 1.84
C ILE A 214 16.83 1.25 1.22
N VAL A 215 17.85 0.48 0.90
CA VAL A 215 19.13 0.92 0.33
C VAL A 215 19.27 0.50 -1.13
#